data_78226a3e23c76a013da7e4d3661321ca
#
_entry.id   78226a3e23c76a013da7e4d3661321ca
#
_cell.length_a   1.000
_cell.length_b   1.000
_cell.length_c   1.000
_cell.angle_alpha   90.00
_cell.angle_beta   90.00
_cell.angle_gamma   90.00
#
_symmetry.space_group_name_H-M   'P 1'
#
loop_
_entity.id
_entity.type
_entity.pdbx_description
1 polymer ?
#
loop_
_entity_poly.entity_id
_entity_poly.type
_entity_poly.pdbx_seq_one_letter_code
_entity_poly.pdbx_strand_id
1 'polypeptide(L)'
;MPSSHNGHISITGVSKYYGSHKALDDVSLEIPPGTVTVILGPSGSGKSTLLRTINHLERVDEGFIQIDGDYIGYRRKGDKLYEMKEKEILRQRINVGYVFQNFNLFPHLTVLENLIEAPIAHQQVTRKEAIARAYELLDVVGLRNKADAWSRHLSGGQQQRIAIARALALNPRVILFDEPTSALDPELVGEVLDVIKKLARSGTTLVVVTHEIGFAREVADQVVFMVDGRIVEQGSSDEVLNHPQHPRTRQFLSRVLPS
;
A
#
# COMPACT_ATOMS: atom_id res chain seq x y z
N MET A 1 11.51 -14.29 -18.96
CA MET A 1 11.07 -15.09 -17.81
C MET A 1 10.67 -14.10 -16.73
N PRO A 2 9.48 -14.12 -16.15
CA PRO A 2 9.18 -13.26 -15.01
C PRO A 2 10.07 -13.72 -13.86
N SER A 3 10.81 -12.76 -13.30
CA SER A 3 11.65 -12.92 -12.13
C SER A 3 10.83 -13.48 -10.97
N SER A 4 11.44 -14.43 -10.24
CA SER A 4 10.99 -14.95 -8.95
C SER A 4 10.25 -13.87 -8.16
N HIS A 5 9.06 -14.19 -7.65
CA HIS A 5 8.20 -13.29 -6.88
C HIS A 5 8.96 -12.71 -5.70
N ASN A 6 9.48 -11.49 -5.88
CA ASN A 6 10.05 -10.67 -4.83
C ASN A 6 8.90 -9.83 -4.25
N GLY A 7 9.01 -9.41 -3.01
CA GLY A 7 7.97 -8.63 -2.31
C GLY A 7 7.49 -9.29 -1.01
N HIS A 8 8.28 -10.22 -0.45
CA HIS A 8 8.04 -10.74 0.90
C HIS A 8 8.27 -9.65 1.93
N ILE A 9 7.30 -9.42 2.82
CA ILE A 9 7.43 -8.47 3.93
C ILE A 9 7.40 -9.23 5.24
N SER A 10 8.43 -9.00 6.08
CA SER A 10 8.49 -9.49 7.46
C SER A 10 8.52 -8.31 8.42
N ILE A 11 7.57 -8.28 9.34
CA ILE A 11 7.43 -7.28 10.40
C ILE A 11 7.63 -8.00 11.73
N THR A 12 8.59 -7.55 12.54
CA THR A 12 8.96 -8.25 13.77
C THR A 12 8.98 -7.29 14.95
N GLY A 13 8.06 -7.47 15.89
CA GLY A 13 7.99 -6.77 17.16
C GLY A 13 7.90 -5.25 17.04
N VAL A 14 7.23 -4.75 16.01
CA VAL A 14 7.20 -3.31 15.71
C VAL A 14 6.33 -2.55 16.69
N SER A 15 6.93 -1.55 17.36
CA SER A 15 6.22 -0.57 18.17
C SER A 15 6.48 0.85 17.66
N LYS A 16 5.46 1.71 17.78
CA LYS A 16 5.52 3.13 17.39
C LYS A 16 4.83 4.00 18.43
N TYR A 17 5.52 5.05 18.84
CA TYR A 17 5.03 6.01 19.81
C TYR A 17 4.89 7.41 19.22
N TYR A 18 3.81 8.11 19.56
CA TYR A 18 3.61 9.53 19.36
C TYR A 18 3.43 10.21 20.74
N GLY A 19 4.50 10.73 21.29
CA GLY A 19 4.52 11.17 22.68
C GLY A 19 4.24 9.99 23.63
N SER A 20 3.20 10.10 24.45
CA SER A 20 2.73 9.03 25.33
C SER A 20 1.80 8.01 24.67
N HIS A 21 1.33 8.27 23.46
CA HIS A 21 0.43 7.38 22.75
C HIS A 21 1.18 6.30 21.99
N LYS A 22 0.93 5.03 22.30
CA LYS A 22 1.48 3.88 21.59
C LYS A 22 0.57 3.53 20.42
N ALA A 23 0.92 3.96 19.22
CA ALA A 23 0.13 3.76 18.00
C ALA A 23 0.29 2.36 17.40
N LEU A 24 1.46 1.71 17.60
CA LEU A 24 1.70 0.30 17.31
C LEU A 24 2.33 -0.33 18.55
N ASP A 25 1.89 -1.53 18.90
CA ASP A 25 2.29 -2.23 20.12
C ASP A 25 2.63 -3.69 19.81
N ASP A 26 3.92 -3.97 19.65
CA ASP A 26 4.50 -5.30 19.41
C ASP A 26 3.87 -6.03 18.21
N VAL A 27 3.78 -5.32 17.06
CA VAL A 27 3.17 -5.85 15.84
C VAL A 27 4.15 -6.76 15.12
N SER A 28 3.75 -8.02 14.89
CA SER A 28 4.48 -8.99 14.07
C SER A 28 3.56 -9.54 12.99
N LEU A 29 4.03 -9.57 11.73
CA LEU A 29 3.24 -9.99 10.57
C LEU A 29 4.17 -10.46 9.45
N GLU A 30 3.80 -11.58 8.82
CA GLU A 30 4.43 -12.08 7.61
C GLU A 30 3.47 -11.91 6.43
N ILE A 31 3.95 -11.32 5.33
CA ILE A 31 3.20 -11.13 4.09
C ILE A 31 3.96 -11.84 2.98
N PRO A 32 3.43 -12.97 2.48
CA PRO A 32 4.08 -13.73 1.40
C PRO A 32 4.14 -12.92 0.09
N PRO A 33 5.16 -13.18 -0.75
CA PRO A 33 5.26 -12.50 -2.04
C PRO A 33 4.11 -12.87 -2.97
N GLY A 34 3.63 -11.89 -3.74
CA GLY A 34 2.55 -12.08 -4.71
C GLY A 34 1.16 -12.26 -4.12
N THR A 35 0.98 -12.02 -2.82
CA THR A 35 -0.31 -12.12 -2.12
C THR A 35 -0.93 -10.77 -1.84
N VAL A 36 -2.22 -10.78 -1.58
CA VAL A 36 -3.01 -9.62 -1.13
C VAL A 36 -3.30 -9.74 0.35
N THR A 37 -2.71 -8.87 1.16
CA THR A 37 -3.04 -8.74 2.58
C THR A 37 -3.93 -7.53 2.79
N VAL A 38 -5.11 -7.74 3.36
CA VAL A 38 -6.05 -6.67 3.72
C VAL A 38 -6.00 -6.43 5.22
N ILE A 39 -5.79 -5.18 5.63
CA ILE A 39 -5.76 -4.75 7.03
C ILE A 39 -7.05 -4.03 7.36
N LEU A 40 -7.80 -4.57 8.31
CA LEU A 40 -9.08 -4.06 8.79
C LEU A 40 -8.99 -3.62 10.26
N GLY A 41 -9.95 -2.85 10.71
CA GLY A 41 -10.09 -2.43 12.11
C GLY A 41 -10.69 -1.04 12.26
N PRO A 42 -11.10 -0.65 13.47
CA PRO A 42 -11.68 0.65 13.73
C PRO A 42 -10.73 1.81 13.43
N SER A 43 -11.27 3.02 13.26
CA SER A 43 -10.45 4.23 13.13
C SER A 43 -9.54 4.39 14.36
N GLY A 44 -8.30 4.82 14.13
CA GLY A 44 -7.29 4.96 15.20
C GLY A 44 -6.64 3.66 15.66
N SER A 45 -6.92 2.49 15.05
CA SER A 45 -6.28 1.22 15.44
C SER A 45 -4.83 1.02 15.00
N GLY A 46 -4.23 2.00 14.31
CA GLY A 46 -2.82 1.95 13.90
C GLY A 46 -2.57 1.47 12.46
N LYS A 47 -3.60 1.16 11.67
CA LYS A 47 -3.48 0.61 10.29
C LYS A 47 -2.59 1.46 9.37
N SER A 48 -2.92 2.74 9.22
CA SER A 48 -2.14 3.67 8.38
C SER A 48 -0.73 3.91 8.93
N THR A 49 -0.57 3.89 10.26
CA THR A 49 0.75 3.96 10.90
C THR A 49 1.59 2.74 10.51
N LEU A 50 1.02 1.53 10.57
CA LEU A 50 1.70 0.31 10.14
C LEU A 50 2.12 0.38 8.67
N LEU A 51 1.22 0.80 7.76
CA LEU A 51 1.56 0.99 6.35
C LEU A 51 2.74 1.96 6.17
N ARG A 52 2.72 3.09 6.86
CA ARG A 52 3.78 4.11 6.77
C ARG A 52 5.12 3.64 7.30
N THR A 53 5.13 2.71 8.26
CA THR A 53 6.39 2.11 8.73
C THR A 53 6.99 1.16 7.68
N ILE A 54 6.19 0.43 6.91
CA ILE A 54 6.67 -0.47 5.84
C ILE A 54 7.45 0.32 4.77
N ASN A 55 7.01 1.52 4.42
CA ASN A 55 7.68 2.41 3.46
C ASN A 55 8.66 3.40 4.12
N HIS A 56 8.93 3.24 5.42
CA HIS A 56 9.78 4.15 6.19
C HIS A 56 9.36 5.64 6.07
N LEU A 57 8.09 5.92 5.81
CA LEU A 57 7.51 7.25 5.97
C LEU A 57 7.38 7.62 7.45
N GLU A 58 7.19 6.59 8.28
CA GLU A 58 7.28 6.66 9.73
C GLU A 58 8.39 5.70 10.20
N ARG A 59 9.24 6.16 11.11
CA ARG A 59 10.27 5.31 11.73
C ARG A 59 9.64 4.47 12.81
N VAL A 60 10.05 3.21 12.89
CA VAL A 60 9.73 2.36 14.05
C VAL A 60 10.57 2.78 15.25
N ASP A 61 10.01 2.67 16.45
CA ASP A 61 10.74 2.95 17.70
C ASP A 61 11.32 1.66 18.28
N GLU A 62 10.65 0.51 18.07
CA GLU A 62 11.10 -0.82 18.44
C GLU A 62 10.82 -1.81 17.31
N GLY A 63 11.53 -2.92 17.27
CA GLY A 63 11.40 -3.94 16.24
C GLY A 63 12.04 -3.54 14.91
N PHE A 64 11.71 -4.26 13.84
CA PHE A 64 12.22 -4.00 12.50
C PHE A 64 11.29 -4.55 11.41
N ILE A 65 11.47 -4.02 10.21
CA ILE A 65 10.75 -4.45 9.01
C ILE A 65 11.77 -4.83 7.95
N GLN A 66 11.51 -5.94 7.25
CA GLN A 66 12.31 -6.38 6.10
C GLN A 66 11.41 -6.55 4.88
N ILE A 67 11.96 -6.20 3.71
CA ILE A 67 11.38 -6.54 2.42
C ILE A 67 12.42 -7.34 1.64
N ASP A 68 12.09 -8.59 1.28
CA ASP A 68 13.01 -9.54 0.64
C ASP A 68 14.32 -9.73 1.42
N GLY A 69 14.26 -9.67 2.76
CA GLY A 69 15.42 -9.78 3.65
C GLY A 69 16.21 -8.49 3.88
N ASP A 70 15.93 -7.42 3.14
CA ASP A 70 16.54 -6.11 3.32
C ASP A 70 15.85 -5.34 4.46
N TYR A 71 16.59 -4.94 5.49
CA TYR A 71 16.06 -4.10 6.57
C TYR A 71 15.68 -2.72 6.07
N ILE A 72 14.46 -2.29 6.33
CA ILE A 72 13.95 -0.98 5.93
C ILE A 72 14.51 0.10 6.87
N GLY A 73 15.20 1.09 6.28
CA GLY A 73 15.86 2.19 7.00
C GLY A 73 17.20 1.82 7.65
N TYR A 74 17.61 0.54 7.60
CA TYR A 74 18.83 0.08 8.27
C TYR A 74 19.68 -0.78 7.33
N ARG A 75 21.00 -0.76 7.58
CA ARG A 75 21.99 -1.63 6.95
C ARG A 75 22.57 -2.56 7.99
N ARG A 76 22.54 -3.86 7.71
CA ARG A 76 23.19 -4.86 8.53
C ARG A 76 24.70 -4.91 8.27
N LYS A 77 25.50 -4.89 9.33
CA LYS A 77 26.96 -5.13 9.26
C LYS A 77 27.36 -6.07 10.41
N GLY A 78 27.60 -7.33 10.07
CA GLY A 78 27.73 -8.40 11.07
C GLY A 78 26.43 -8.56 11.87
N ASP A 79 26.50 -8.48 13.18
CA ASP A 79 25.35 -8.63 14.10
C ASP A 79 24.69 -7.29 14.48
N LYS A 80 25.10 -6.18 13.86
CA LYS A 80 24.59 -4.84 14.17
C LYS A 80 23.85 -4.22 13.00
N LEU A 81 22.77 -3.49 13.33
CA LEU A 81 22.03 -2.65 12.42
C LEU A 81 22.51 -1.20 12.56
N TYR A 82 22.75 -0.55 11.43
CA TYR A 82 23.15 0.86 11.33
C TYR A 82 22.09 1.61 10.55
N GLU A 83 21.64 2.73 11.06
CA GLU A 83 20.70 3.61 10.37
C GLU A 83 21.27 4.07 9.01
N MET A 84 20.46 4.01 7.99
CA MET A 84 20.81 4.47 6.64
C MET A 84 20.72 5.99 6.55
N LYS A 85 21.51 6.57 5.63
CA LYS A 85 21.38 7.97 5.24
C LYS A 85 20.12 8.17 4.41
N GLU A 86 19.54 9.36 4.43
CA GLU A 86 18.33 9.74 3.69
C GLU A 86 18.37 9.29 2.21
N LYS A 87 19.49 9.50 1.52
CA LYS A 87 19.66 9.08 0.11
C LYS A 87 19.54 7.56 -0.10
N GLU A 88 19.94 6.76 0.88
CA GLU A 88 19.84 5.30 0.82
C GLU A 88 18.41 4.85 1.10
N ILE A 89 17.73 5.49 2.04
CA ILE A 89 16.30 5.29 2.36
C ILE A 89 15.44 5.62 1.14
N LEU A 90 15.70 6.73 0.45
CA LEU A 90 14.99 7.09 -0.79
C LEU A 90 15.14 6.01 -1.88
N ARG A 91 16.29 5.35 -1.96
CA ARG A 91 16.48 4.22 -2.90
C ARG A 91 15.67 2.99 -2.51
N GLN A 92 15.53 2.71 -1.22
CA GLN A 92 14.66 1.61 -0.78
C GLN A 92 13.19 1.90 -1.09
N ARG A 93 12.73 3.15 -0.92
CA ARG A 93 11.36 3.58 -1.22
C ARG A 93 10.95 3.37 -2.68
N ILE A 94 11.88 3.35 -3.63
CA ILE A 94 11.60 3.06 -5.04
C ILE A 94 10.93 1.67 -5.19
N ASN A 95 11.30 0.72 -4.34
CA ASN A 95 10.78 -0.65 -4.39
C ASN A 95 9.39 -0.81 -3.76
N VAL A 96 8.85 0.24 -3.14
CA VAL A 96 7.57 0.22 -2.42
C VAL A 96 6.67 1.33 -2.94
N GLY A 97 5.70 0.99 -3.76
CA GLY A 97 4.66 1.92 -4.19
C GLY A 97 3.74 2.27 -3.03
N TYR A 98 3.34 3.53 -2.92
CA TYR A 98 2.40 3.98 -1.90
C TYR A 98 1.28 4.79 -2.53
N VAL A 99 0.04 4.37 -2.29
CA VAL A 99 -1.17 5.04 -2.76
C VAL A 99 -1.89 5.63 -1.54
N PHE A 100 -1.93 6.96 -1.48
CA PHE A 100 -2.50 7.72 -0.37
C PHE A 100 -4.01 7.86 -0.51
N GLN A 101 -4.69 8.07 0.61
CA GLN A 101 -6.10 8.38 0.70
C GLN A 101 -6.48 9.65 -0.11
N ASN A 102 -5.66 10.70 -0.06
CA ASN A 102 -5.90 11.99 -0.69
C ASN A 102 -5.18 12.16 -2.03
N PHE A 103 -4.99 11.10 -2.80
CA PHE A 103 -4.39 11.05 -4.14
C PHE A 103 -2.94 11.57 -4.20
N ASN A 104 -2.64 12.71 -3.60
CA ASN A 104 -1.34 13.39 -3.53
C ASN A 104 -0.66 13.60 -4.90
N LEU A 105 -1.45 13.83 -5.96
CA LEU A 105 -0.93 14.20 -7.27
C LEU A 105 -0.35 15.62 -7.24
N PHE A 106 0.67 15.85 -8.06
CA PHE A 106 1.21 17.18 -8.27
C PHE A 106 0.23 18.03 -9.09
N PRO A 107 -0.43 19.05 -8.49
CA PRO A 107 -1.52 19.77 -9.15
C PRO A 107 -1.05 20.68 -10.28
N HIS A 108 0.24 21.01 -10.31
CA HIS A 108 0.92 21.83 -11.32
C HIS A 108 1.51 21.01 -12.48
N LEU A 109 1.28 19.69 -12.49
CA LEU A 109 1.73 18.78 -13.54
C LEU A 109 0.52 18.16 -14.25
N THR A 110 0.70 17.84 -15.51
CA THR A 110 -0.23 16.99 -16.27
C THR A 110 -0.23 15.56 -15.73
N VAL A 111 -1.18 14.76 -16.17
CA VAL A 111 -1.23 13.33 -15.85
C VAL A 111 0.07 12.64 -16.29
N LEU A 112 0.48 12.85 -17.54
CA LEU A 112 1.72 12.25 -18.06
C LEU A 112 2.95 12.66 -17.23
N GLU A 113 3.08 13.94 -16.93
CA GLU A 113 4.20 14.47 -16.14
C GLU A 113 4.23 13.85 -14.72
N ASN A 114 3.06 13.68 -14.07
CA ASN A 114 2.97 12.99 -12.78
C ASN A 114 3.51 11.54 -12.82
N LEU A 115 3.41 10.86 -13.96
CA LEU A 115 3.86 9.47 -14.10
C LEU A 115 5.35 9.38 -14.45
N ILE A 116 5.89 10.32 -15.23
CA ILE A 116 7.27 10.21 -15.74
C ILE A 116 8.32 10.87 -14.85
N GLU A 117 7.93 11.78 -13.95
CA GLU A 117 8.84 12.56 -13.10
C GLU A 117 9.76 11.66 -12.28
N ALA A 118 9.20 10.76 -11.48
CA ALA A 118 9.97 9.89 -10.59
C ALA A 118 10.85 8.87 -11.35
N PRO A 119 10.38 8.16 -12.40
CA PRO A 119 11.22 7.30 -13.22
C PRO A 119 12.45 8.00 -13.80
N ILE A 120 12.28 9.19 -14.37
CA ILE A 120 13.39 9.97 -14.94
C ILE A 120 14.39 10.37 -13.85
N ALA A 121 13.88 10.85 -12.70
CA ALA A 121 14.72 11.33 -11.62
C ALA A 121 15.51 10.22 -10.90
N HIS A 122 14.94 9.01 -10.76
CA HIS A 122 15.46 8.00 -9.85
C HIS A 122 15.94 6.70 -10.52
N GLN A 123 15.39 6.31 -11.67
CA GLN A 123 15.73 5.05 -12.35
C GLN A 123 16.68 5.22 -13.54
N GLN A 124 17.10 6.45 -13.84
CA GLN A 124 17.98 6.76 -14.97
C GLN A 124 17.46 6.27 -16.33
N VAL A 125 16.14 6.17 -16.47
CA VAL A 125 15.47 5.85 -17.73
C VAL A 125 15.39 7.09 -18.62
N THR A 126 15.43 6.90 -19.93
CA THR A 126 15.23 8.01 -20.86
C THR A 126 13.79 8.53 -20.80
N ARG A 127 13.60 9.80 -21.14
CA ARG A 127 12.26 10.40 -21.24
C ARG A 127 11.34 9.59 -22.18
N LYS A 128 11.89 9.05 -23.27
CA LYS A 128 11.15 8.24 -24.25
C LYS A 128 10.62 6.94 -23.62
N GLU A 129 11.48 6.24 -22.86
CA GLU A 129 11.08 5.02 -22.15
C GLU A 129 10.07 5.30 -21.04
N ALA A 130 10.27 6.38 -20.26
CA ALA A 130 9.32 6.79 -19.23
C ALA A 130 7.94 7.11 -19.82
N ILE A 131 7.87 7.82 -20.97
CA ILE A 131 6.62 8.12 -21.67
C ILE A 131 5.95 6.84 -22.18
N ALA A 132 6.68 5.93 -22.80
CA ALA A 132 6.13 4.66 -23.27
C ALA A 132 5.50 3.87 -22.12
N ARG A 133 6.22 3.74 -21.00
CA ARG A 133 5.72 3.08 -19.80
C ARG A 133 4.51 3.79 -19.18
N ALA A 134 4.51 5.13 -19.15
CA ALA A 134 3.38 5.90 -18.65
C ALA A 134 2.10 5.62 -19.44
N TYR A 135 2.18 5.52 -20.77
CA TYR A 135 1.01 5.17 -21.59
C TYR A 135 0.50 3.75 -21.35
N GLU A 136 1.38 2.77 -21.14
CA GLU A 136 0.97 1.42 -20.74
C GLU A 136 0.19 1.44 -19.40
N LEU A 137 0.70 2.20 -18.42
CA LEU A 137 0.04 2.35 -17.12
C LEU A 137 -1.31 3.08 -17.23
N LEU A 138 -1.40 4.09 -18.10
CA LEU A 138 -2.65 4.78 -18.39
C LEU A 138 -3.69 3.84 -19.01
N ASP A 139 -3.26 2.89 -19.85
CA ASP A 139 -4.13 1.84 -20.36
C ASP A 139 -4.64 0.91 -19.25
N VAL A 140 -3.76 0.50 -18.33
CA VAL A 140 -4.15 -0.33 -17.18
C VAL A 140 -5.25 0.32 -16.34
N VAL A 141 -5.16 1.64 -16.11
CA VAL A 141 -6.14 2.40 -15.31
C VAL A 141 -7.28 3.01 -16.15
N GLY A 142 -7.30 2.79 -17.47
CA GLY A 142 -8.36 3.22 -18.38
C GLY A 142 -8.41 4.75 -18.60
N LEU A 143 -7.28 5.44 -18.52
CA LEU A 143 -7.21 6.90 -18.60
C LEU A 143 -6.20 7.43 -19.64
N ARG A 144 -5.90 6.63 -20.70
CA ARG A 144 -4.98 7.02 -21.76
C ARG A 144 -5.31 8.36 -22.40
N ASN A 145 -6.59 8.64 -22.60
CA ASN A 145 -7.11 9.87 -23.19
C ASN A 145 -6.96 11.11 -22.30
N LYS A 146 -6.48 10.94 -21.05
CA LYS A 146 -6.27 12.00 -20.07
C LYS A 146 -4.81 12.38 -19.88
N ALA A 147 -3.88 11.84 -20.69
CA ALA A 147 -2.43 12.06 -20.55
C ALA A 147 -2.04 13.54 -20.43
N ASP A 148 -2.63 14.39 -21.28
CA ASP A 148 -2.33 15.83 -21.33
C ASP A 148 -3.21 16.69 -20.41
N ALA A 149 -4.16 16.06 -19.68
CA ALA A 149 -5.01 16.78 -18.74
C ALA A 149 -4.23 17.17 -17.49
N TRP A 150 -4.57 18.31 -16.89
CA TRP A 150 -4.07 18.71 -15.59
C TRP A 150 -4.70 17.84 -14.49
N SER A 151 -3.89 17.32 -13.57
CA SER A 151 -4.38 16.44 -12.51
C SER A 151 -5.52 17.03 -11.67
N ARG A 152 -5.49 18.35 -11.45
CA ARG A 152 -6.54 19.10 -10.72
C ARG A 152 -7.91 19.16 -11.43
N HIS A 153 -7.96 18.84 -12.71
CA HIS A 153 -9.21 18.87 -13.50
C HIS A 153 -9.87 17.48 -13.62
N LEU A 154 -9.32 16.48 -12.94
CA LEU A 154 -9.86 15.13 -12.93
C LEU A 154 -10.87 14.95 -11.79
N SER A 155 -11.83 14.03 -11.98
CA SER A 155 -12.69 13.56 -10.86
C SER A 155 -11.85 12.84 -9.79
N GLY A 156 -12.39 12.71 -8.57
CA GLY A 156 -11.70 12.00 -7.49
C GLY A 156 -11.29 10.58 -7.86
N GLY A 157 -12.20 9.80 -8.47
CA GLY A 157 -11.89 8.45 -8.94
C GLY A 157 -10.82 8.42 -10.05
N GLN A 158 -10.82 9.41 -10.96
CA GLN A 158 -9.76 9.55 -11.95
C GLN A 158 -8.41 9.90 -11.29
N GLN A 159 -8.40 10.84 -10.34
CA GLN A 159 -7.19 11.19 -9.61
C GLN A 159 -6.61 10.00 -8.85
N GLN A 160 -7.45 9.19 -8.20
CA GLN A 160 -7.01 7.99 -7.50
C GLN A 160 -6.43 6.95 -8.46
N ARG A 161 -7.06 6.72 -9.60
CA ARG A 161 -6.52 5.80 -10.60
C ARG A 161 -5.17 6.29 -11.18
N ILE A 162 -4.98 7.60 -11.35
CA ILE A 162 -3.67 8.15 -11.71
C ILE A 162 -2.65 8.00 -10.56
N ALA A 163 -3.06 8.17 -9.30
CA ALA A 163 -2.18 7.92 -8.15
C ALA A 163 -1.70 6.46 -8.10
N ILE A 164 -2.58 5.50 -8.45
CA ILE A 164 -2.21 4.08 -8.60
C ILE A 164 -1.21 3.92 -9.75
N ALA A 165 -1.48 4.48 -10.92
CA ALA A 165 -0.56 4.42 -12.07
C ALA A 165 0.82 5.02 -11.74
N ARG A 166 0.86 6.13 -10.99
CA ARG A 166 2.10 6.76 -10.54
C ARG A 166 2.88 5.86 -9.58
N ALA A 167 2.20 5.19 -8.64
CA ALA A 167 2.86 4.24 -7.75
C ALA A 167 3.48 3.05 -8.52
N LEU A 168 2.84 2.62 -9.60
CA LEU A 168 3.34 1.57 -10.50
C LEU A 168 4.49 2.01 -11.41
N ALA A 169 4.66 3.31 -11.64
CA ALA A 169 5.62 3.83 -12.61
C ALA A 169 7.08 3.47 -12.27
N LEU A 170 7.39 3.29 -10.98
CA LEU A 170 8.70 2.86 -10.49
C LEU A 170 8.90 1.34 -10.49
N ASN A 171 7.93 0.56 -11.00
CA ASN A 171 7.95 -0.90 -11.00
C ASN A 171 8.24 -1.50 -9.62
N PRO A 172 7.48 -1.14 -8.57
CA PRO A 172 7.74 -1.54 -7.20
C PRO A 172 7.49 -3.04 -7.00
N ARG A 173 8.14 -3.63 -5.99
CA ARG A 173 7.94 -5.03 -5.56
C ARG A 173 6.68 -5.20 -4.74
N VAL A 174 6.30 -4.15 -4.01
CA VAL A 174 5.17 -4.08 -3.10
C VAL A 174 4.39 -2.81 -3.36
N ILE A 175 3.07 -2.87 -3.28
CA ILE A 175 2.21 -1.68 -3.32
C ILE A 175 1.36 -1.62 -2.06
N LEU A 176 1.43 -0.48 -1.39
CA LEU A 176 0.69 -0.17 -0.18
C LEU A 176 -0.45 0.78 -0.51
N PHE A 177 -1.67 0.43 -0.10
CA PHE A 177 -2.87 1.25 -0.29
C PHE A 177 -3.41 1.69 1.06
N ASP A 178 -3.40 3.00 1.31
CA ASP A 178 -3.91 3.61 2.54
C ASP A 178 -5.31 4.17 2.29
N GLU A 179 -6.34 3.39 2.57
CA GLU A 179 -7.77 3.73 2.38
C GLU A 179 -8.06 4.34 0.98
N PRO A 180 -7.79 3.62 -0.12
CA PRO A 180 -7.80 4.19 -1.47
C PRO A 180 -9.15 4.67 -1.97
N THR A 181 -10.25 4.38 -1.27
CA THR A 181 -11.62 4.73 -1.67
C THR A 181 -12.31 5.70 -0.71
N SER A 182 -11.74 5.97 0.46
CA SER A 182 -12.43 6.71 1.53
C SER A 182 -12.69 8.19 1.23
N ALA A 183 -11.94 8.78 0.28
CA ALA A 183 -12.13 10.17 -0.19
C ALA A 183 -12.99 10.27 -1.47
N LEU A 184 -13.67 9.19 -1.86
CA LEU A 184 -14.44 9.11 -3.11
C LEU A 184 -15.94 9.07 -2.84
N ASP A 185 -16.70 9.62 -3.80
CA ASP A 185 -18.13 9.40 -3.87
C ASP A 185 -18.42 7.91 -4.11
N PRO A 186 -19.49 7.33 -3.52
CA PRO A 186 -19.79 5.90 -3.61
C PRO A 186 -19.86 5.35 -5.05
N GLU A 187 -20.33 6.16 -6.00
CA GLU A 187 -20.43 5.78 -7.43
C GLU A 187 -19.04 5.59 -8.11
N LEU A 188 -17.97 6.19 -7.55
CA LEU A 188 -16.62 6.12 -8.10
C LEU A 188 -15.76 5.00 -7.48
N VAL A 189 -16.21 4.43 -6.35
CA VAL A 189 -15.48 3.40 -5.60
C VAL A 189 -15.20 2.17 -6.47
N GLY A 190 -16.22 1.70 -7.20
CA GLY A 190 -16.12 0.49 -8.03
C GLY A 190 -14.98 0.55 -9.05
N GLU A 191 -14.81 1.68 -9.74
CA GLU A 191 -13.77 1.86 -10.76
C GLU A 191 -12.35 1.74 -10.19
N VAL A 192 -12.15 2.24 -8.96
CA VAL A 192 -10.85 2.16 -8.27
C VAL A 192 -10.58 0.74 -7.78
N LEU A 193 -11.57 0.10 -7.16
CA LEU A 193 -11.47 -1.28 -6.70
C LEU A 193 -11.19 -2.25 -7.85
N ASP A 194 -11.78 -2.05 -9.03
CA ASP A 194 -11.53 -2.88 -10.21
C ASP A 194 -10.08 -2.79 -10.71
N VAL A 195 -9.46 -1.61 -10.61
CA VAL A 195 -8.02 -1.48 -10.89
C VAL A 195 -7.19 -2.26 -9.87
N ILE A 196 -7.51 -2.17 -8.56
CA ILE A 196 -6.77 -2.91 -7.52
C ILE A 196 -6.96 -4.43 -7.70
N LYS A 197 -8.16 -4.89 -8.06
CA LYS A 197 -8.42 -6.31 -8.39
C LYS A 197 -7.57 -6.81 -9.57
N LYS A 198 -7.40 -5.99 -10.62
CA LYS A 198 -6.51 -6.34 -11.74
C LYS A 198 -5.06 -6.49 -11.29
N LEU A 199 -4.59 -5.61 -10.40
CA LEU A 199 -3.24 -5.69 -9.84
C LEU A 199 -3.07 -6.92 -8.94
N ALA A 200 -4.05 -7.27 -8.12
CA ALA A 200 -4.07 -8.48 -7.33
C ALA A 200 -3.84 -9.75 -8.20
N ARG A 201 -4.56 -9.83 -9.31
CA ARG A 201 -4.44 -10.96 -10.26
C ARG A 201 -3.12 -11.00 -11.03
N SER A 202 -2.34 -9.91 -11.04
CA SER A 202 -1.02 -9.89 -11.71
C SER A 202 0.11 -10.52 -10.90
N GLY A 203 -0.15 -10.94 -9.65
CA GLY A 203 0.86 -11.52 -8.76
C GLY A 203 1.76 -10.48 -8.10
N THR A 204 1.34 -9.22 -8.05
CA THR A 204 2.02 -8.16 -7.29
C THR A 204 1.66 -8.28 -5.81
N THR A 205 2.63 -8.13 -4.91
CA THR A 205 2.35 -8.09 -3.46
C THR A 205 1.62 -6.80 -3.11
N LEU A 206 0.42 -6.93 -2.56
CA LEU A 206 -0.42 -5.79 -2.17
C LEU A 206 -0.70 -5.81 -0.67
N VAL A 207 -0.61 -4.66 -0.02
CA VAL A 207 -1.10 -4.45 1.35
C VAL A 207 -2.14 -3.33 1.30
N VAL A 208 -3.37 -3.64 1.66
CA VAL A 208 -4.51 -2.72 1.50
C VAL A 208 -5.18 -2.46 2.83
N VAL A 209 -5.12 -1.23 3.31
CA VAL A 209 -5.98 -0.73 4.39
C VAL A 209 -7.28 -0.25 3.77
N THR A 210 -8.41 -0.80 4.17
CA THR A 210 -9.72 -0.44 3.60
C THR A 210 -10.86 -0.72 4.57
N HIS A 211 -12.02 -0.13 4.30
CA HIS A 211 -13.30 -0.45 4.94
C HIS A 211 -14.23 -1.26 4.02
N GLU A 212 -13.78 -1.56 2.80
CA GLU A 212 -14.54 -2.29 1.78
C GLU A 212 -14.50 -3.81 2.03
N ILE A 213 -15.40 -4.32 2.88
CA ILE A 213 -15.40 -5.76 3.25
C ILE A 213 -15.70 -6.66 2.05
N GLY A 214 -16.58 -6.22 1.13
CA GLY A 214 -16.89 -6.95 -0.09
C GLY A 214 -15.62 -7.15 -0.97
N PHE A 215 -14.81 -6.10 -1.10
CA PHE A 215 -13.52 -6.18 -1.78
C PHE A 215 -12.55 -7.14 -1.06
N ALA A 216 -12.44 -7.03 0.28
CA ALA A 216 -11.58 -7.92 1.06
C ALA A 216 -11.95 -9.40 0.87
N ARG A 217 -13.27 -9.73 0.85
CA ARG A 217 -13.75 -11.09 0.59
C ARG A 217 -13.35 -11.63 -0.78
N GLU A 218 -13.34 -10.76 -1.79
CA GLU A 218 -13.09 -11.19 -3.17
C GLU A 218 -11.60 -11.39 -3.47
N VAL A 219 -10.71 -10.60 -2.85
CA VAL A 219 -9.31 -10.54 -3.29
C VAL A 219 -8.28 -10.90 -2.23
N ALA A 220 -8.63 -10.88 -0.93
CA ALA A 220 -7.64 -11.07 0.12
C ALA A 220 -7.24 -12.54 0.26
N ASP A 221 -5.94 -12.82 0.14
CA ASP A 221 -5.33 -14.09 0.55
C ASP A 221 -5.21 -14.14 2.07
N GLN A 222 -4.92 -12.98 2.69
CA GLN A 222 -4.79 -12.82 4.13
C GLN A 222 -5.56 -11.58 4.60
N VAL A 223 -6.28 -11.72 5.70
CA VAL A 223 -6.92 -10.61 6.42
C VAL A 223 -6.29 -10.47 7.80
N VAL A 224 -5.95 -9.22 8.15
CA VAL A 224 -5.39 -8.84 9.44
C VAL A 224 -6.34 -7.86 10.11
N PHE A 225 -6.77 -8.15 11.33
CA PHE A 225 -7.65 -7.28 12.10
C PHE A 225 -6.88 -6.60 13.24
N MET A 226 -6.85 -5.26 13.23
CA MET A 226 -6.12 -4.46 14.20
C MET A 226 -7.05 -3.72 15.17
N VAL A 227 -6.69 -3.70 16.44
CA VAL A 227 -7.35 -2.92 17.50
C VAL A 227 -6.28 -2.36 18.43
N ASP A 228 -6.37 -1.08 18.79
CA ASP A 228 -5.51 -0.41 19.76
C ASP A 228 -4.01 -0.67 19.53
N GLY A 229 -3.56 -0.56 18.28
CA GLY A 229 -2.17 -0.75 17.87
C GLY A 229 -1.68 -2.19 17.75
N ARG A 230 -2.54 -3.19 17.98
CA ARG A 230 -2.18 -4.62 17.96
C ARG A 230 -2.93 -5.38 16.89
N ILE A 231 -2.33 -6.45 16.38
CA ILE A 231 -3.04 -7.46 15.60
C ILE A 231 -3.75 -8.37 16.61
N VAL A 232 -5.09 -8.43 16.53
CA VAL A 232 -5.91 -9.26 17.43
C VAL A 232 -6.44 -10.51 16.75
N GLU A 233 -6.49 -10.51 15.41
CA GLU A 233 -6.87 -11.67 14.61
C GLU A 233 -6.25 -11.58 13.22
N GLN A 234 -5.80 -12.71 12.67
CA GLN A 234 -5.30 -12.83 11.31
C GLN A 234 -5.55 -14.23 10.77
N GLY A 235 -5.75 -14.34 9.47
CA GLY A 235 -6.02 -15.61 8.80
C GLY A 235 -6.42 -15.40 7.35
N SER A 236 -6.94 -16.43 6.72
CA SER A 236 -7.56 -16.33 5.39
C SER A 236 -8.80 -15.42 5.43
N SER A 237 -9.21 -14.93 4.26
CA SER A 237 -10.45 -14.14 4.13
C SER A 237 -11.66 -14.85 4.73
N ASP A 238 -11.78 -16.16 4.53
CA ASP A 238 -12.91 -16.95 5.06
C ASP A 238 -12.86 -17.04 6.60
N GLU A 239 -11.69 -17.32 7.17
CA GLU A 239 -11.54 -17.44 8.64
C GLU A 239 -11.88 -16.13 9.35
N VAL A 240 -11.36 -15.00 8.89
CA VAL A 240 -11.52 -13.73 9.60
C VAL A 240 -12.85 -13.04 9.29
N LEU A 241 -13.38 -13.14 8.04
CA LEU A 241 -14.57 -12.40 7.63
C LEU A 241 -15.87 -13.20 7.80
N ASN A 242 -15.82 -14.55 7.70
CA ASN A 242 -17.00 -15.38 7.81
C ASN A 242 -17.06 -16.14 9.15
N HIS A 243 -15.88 -16.48 9.73
CA HIS A 243 -15.79 -17.26 10.97
C HIS A 243 -14.91 -16.58 12.04
N PRO A 244 -15.10 -15.26 12.32
CA PRO A 244 -14.25 -14.52 13.25
C PRO A 244 -14.27 -15.12 14.66
N GLN A 245 -13.10 -15.29 15.26
CA GLN A 245 -12.95 -15.86 16.60
C GLN A 245 -12.86 -14.77 17.67
N HIS A 246 -12.20 -13.64 17.34
CA HIS A 246 -11.99 -12.58 18.31
C HIS A 246 -13.28 -11.74 18.52
N PRO A 247 -13.69 -11.45 19.75
CA PRO A 247 -14.94 -10.70 20.03
C PRO A 247 -15.00 -9.32 19.36
N ARG A 248 -13.88 -8.61 19.29
CA ARG A 248 -13.78 -7.28 18.65
C ARG A 248 -13.96 -7.36 17.13
N THR A 249 -13.45 -8.42 16.50
CA THR A 249 -13.66 -8.68 15.07
C THR A 249 -15.13 -8.92 14.77
N ARG A 250 -15.78 -9.81 15.54
CA ARG A 250 -17.23 -10.09 15.43
C ARG A 250 -18.05 -8.81 15.59
N GLN A 251 -17.78 -8.03 16.61
CA GLN A 251 -18.49 -6.77 16.87
C GLN A 251 -18.31 -5.76 15.73
N PHE A 252 -17.12 -5.68 15.13
CA PHE A 252 -16.85 -4.79 14.00
C PHE A 252 -17.62 -5.25 12.76
N LEU A 253 -17.50 -6.52 12.39
CA LEU A 253 -18.13 -7.07 11.20
C LEU A 253 -19.67 -7.01 11.28
N SER A 254 -20.27 -7.26 12.44
CA SER A 254 -21.73 -7.16 12.61
C SER A 254 -22.29 -5.73 12.43
N ARG A 255 -21.46 -4.70 12.53
CA ARG A 255 -21.86 -3.30 12.29
C ARG A 255 -21.72 -2.88 10.83
N VAL A 256 -20.77 -3.50 10.11
CA VAL A 256 -20.41 -3.12 8.73
C VAL A 256 -21.13 -4.00 7.71
N LEU A 257 -21.48 -5.23 8.10
CA LEU A 257 -22.25 -6.15 7.27
C LEU A 257 -23.69 -6.13 7.77
N PRO A 258 -24.64 -5.48 7.05
CA PRO A 258 -26.05 -5.67 7.35
C PRO A 258 -26.43 -7.14 7.17
N SER A 259 -27.22 -7.66 8.11
CA SER A 259 -27.79 -9.01 8.12
C SER A 259 -28.58 -9.30 6.86
#